data_1377b4ed1f95cc556f3bbb6f5504dbd4
#
_entry.id   1377b4ed1f95cc556f3bbb6f5504dbd4
#
_cell.length_a   1.000
_cell.length_b   1.000
_cell.length_c   1.000
_cell.angle_alpha   90.00
_cell.angle_beta   90.00
_cell.angle_gamma   90.00
#
_symmetry.space_group_name_H-M   'P 1'
#
loop_
_entity.id
_entity.type
_entity.pdbx_description
1 polymer ?
#
loop_
_entity_poly.entity_id
_entity_poly.type
_entity_poly.pdbx_seq_one_letter_code
_entity_poly.pdbx_strand_id
1 'polypeptide(L)'
;MTANASREPSTAVLSDIAPDSGRKLTSTEKWRFGVGFVLFSLIWMVAGTSGSAVLLPQRFTELNIGMPEVILGTMNSVGCVFALFSNVIFGALSDITRSRFGKRTPWIVAGGLITAAGYVLAFSSAQLVGIVAGWCIVQVGVNMMIAPAVAVLSDRIPENVRGTFSAFYGGAQIVGSSAGTFLGSKFIENMGTGFAIGAALFAVTGIVTVLIWPRERSSAASVASVESSDATAKLDVKQLLRSFIPPTKNCRDFYLALMGRLLLILGWNMISGYQLYILQKYCGLSVKDSAATISTMSVISMVVLIVTSMVSGPLSDRLQRRKVIVAIGSVIIAIGVAIPCFMPNALGMMLFAGIGGAGYGIYIAVDQALNVDVLPSQEE
;
A
#
# COMPACT_ATOMS: atom_id res chain seq x y z
N MET A 1 -11.76 -52.00 -29.44
CA MET A 1 -10.98 -50.73 -29.41
C MET A 1 -11.86 -49.67 -28.78
N THR A 2 -11.78 -49.53 -27.49
CA THR A 2 -12.53 -48.50 -26.71
C THR A 2 -11.51 -47.50 -26.24
N ALA A 3 -11.57 -46.29 -26.80
CA ALA A 3 -10.72 -45.17 -26.44
C ALA A 3 -11.08 -44.68 -25.01
N ASN A 4 -10.11 -44.83 -24.13
CA ASN A 4 -10.16 -44.32 -22.76
C ASN A 4 -9.84 -42.80 -22.83
N ALA A 5 -10.88 -41.99 -22.88
CA ALA A 5 -10.75 -40.56 -22.78
C ALA A 5 -10.39 -40.22 -21.34
N SER A 6 -9.13 -39.97 -21.08
CA SER A 6 -8.64 -39.36 -19.84
C SER A 6 -9.31 -37.97 -19.69
N ARG A 7 -10.29 -37.89 -18.79
CA ARG A 7 -10.88 -36.62 -18.36
C ARG A 7 -9.78 -35.80 -17.68
N GLU A 8 -9.32 -34.76 -18.33
CA GLU A 8 -8.57 -33.71 -17.66
C GLU A 8 -9.38 -33.20 -16.47
N PRO A 9 -8.80 -33.03 -15.28
CA PRO A 9 -9.52 -32.47 -14.13
C PRO A 9 -9.94 -31.05 -14.48
N SER A 10 -11.24 -30.77 -14.41
CA SER A 10 -11.81 -29.46 -14.78
C SER A 10 -11.15 -28.37 -13.95
N THR A 11 -10.61 -27.37 -14.60
CA THR A 11 -9.96 -26.17 -14.03
C THR A 11 -10.79 -25.47 -12.95
N ALA A 12 -12.14 -25.62 -13.00
CA ALA A 12 -13.05 -25.06 -12.01
C ALA A 12 -12.92 -25.66 -10.59
N VAL A 13 -12.46 -26.91 -10.45
CA VAL A 13 -12.29 -27.57 -9.14
C VAL A 13 -10.99 -27.14 -8.46
N LEU A 14 -9.95 -26.85 -9.22
CA LEU A 14 -8.66 -26.40 -8.68
C LEU A 14 -8.71 -24.96 -8.17
N SER A 15 -9.51 -24.10 -8.77
CA SER A 15 -9.61 -22.68 -8.40
C SER A 15 -10.23 -22.41 -7.01
N ASP A 16 -10.92 -23.37 -6.41
CA ASP A 16 -11.59 -23.27 -5.10
C ASP A 16 -10.74 -23.82 -3.94
N ILE A 17 -9.56 -24.35 -4.24
CA ILE A 17 -8.63 -24.97 -3.29
C ILE A 17 -7.56 -23.95 -2.87
N ALA A 18 -7.30 -23.85 -1.56
CA ALA A 18 -6.23 -23.03 -1.02
C ALA A 18 -4.85 -23.68 -1.33
N PRO A 19 -3.90 -22.93 -1.94
CA PRO A 19 -2.63 -23.51 -2.42
C PRO A 19 -1.78 -24.14 -1.29
N ASP A 20 -1.79 -23.52 -0.08
CA ASP A 20 -0.99 -23.97 1.07
C ASP A 20 -1.50 -25.23 1.73
N SER A 21 -2.81 -25.50 1.62
CA SER A 21 -3.47 -26.58 2.38
C SER A 21 -4.02 -27.70 1.50
N GLY A 22 -4.16 -27.47 0.19
CA GLY A 22 -4.75 -28.43 -0.75
C GLY A 22 -6.23 -28.71 -0.47
N ARG A 23 -6.92 -27.87 0.31
CA ARG A 23 -8.31 -28.02 0.68
C ARG A 23 -9.11 -26.73 0.54
N LYS A 24 -10.44 -26.82 0.52
CA LYS A 24 -11.31 -25.64 0.55
C LYS A 24 -11.23 -24.95 1.90
N LEU A 25 -11.21 -23.62 1.88
CA LEU A 25 -11.31 -22.82 3.10
C LEU A 25 -12.71 -22.91 3.68
N THR A 26 -12.80 -23.09 5.00
CA THR A 26 -14.06 -22.99 5.74
C THR A 26 -14.56 -21.55 5.76
N SER A 27 -15.87 -21.33 5.99
CA SER A 27 -16.44 -19.99 6.10
C SER A 27 -15.76 -19.18 7.21
N THR A 28 -15.41 -19.80 8.33
CA THR A 28 -14.69 -19.16 9.44
C THR A 28 -13.28 -18.72 9.02
N GLU A 29 -12.56 -19.54 8.27
CA GLU A 29 -11.22 -19.17 7.77
C GLU A 29 -11.30 -18.01 6.77
N LYS A 30 -12.27 -18.05 5.86
CA LYS A 30 -12.53 -16.93 4.93
C LYS A 30 -12.80 -15.63 5.68
N TRP A 31 -13.67 -15.68 6.70
CA TRP A 31 -13.96 -14.51 7.54
C TRP A 31 -12.70 -13.99 8.27
N ARG A 32 -11.92 -14.88 8.89
CA ARG A 32 -10.67 -14.52 9.59
C ARG A 32 -9.64 -13.91 8.67
N PHE A 33 -9.47 -14.42 7.45
CA PHE A 33 -8.62 -13.79 6.45
C PHE A 33 -9.14 -12.40 6.05
N GLY A 34 -10.45 -12.27 5.76
CA GLY A 34 -11.05 -11.00 5.37
C GLY A 34 -10.85 -9.91 6.43
N VAL A 35 -11.23 -10.21 7.68
CA VAL A 35 -11.03 -9.28 8.80
C VAL A 35 -9.54 -8.97 9.01
N GLY A 36 -8.68 -9.98 8.93
CA GLY A 36 -7.25 -9.80 9.09
C GLY A 36 -6.64 -8.90 8.02
N PHE A 37 -7.00 -9.05 6.74
CA PHE A 37 -6.54 -8.16 5.66
C PHE A 37 -7.05 -6.73 5.81
N VAL A 38 -8.32 -6.56 6.20
CA VAL A 38 -8.90 -5.23 6.46
C VAL A 38 -8.18 -4.56 7.62
N LEU A 39 -8.02 -5.23 8.77
CA LEU A 39 -7.36 -4.65 9.94
C LEU A 39 -5.88 -4.38 9.70
N PHE A 40 -5.18 -5.31 9.05
CA PHE A 40 -3.79 -5.11 8.65
C PHE A 40 -3.64 -3.81 7.85
N SER A 41 -4.41 -3.69 6.75
CA SER A 41 -4.34 -2.54 5.84
C SER A 41 -4.73 -1.24 6.53
N LEU A 42 -5.82 -1.27 7.29
CA LEU A 42 -6.33 -0.10 8.00
C LEU A 42 -5.29 0.43 9.00
N ILE A 43 -4.79 -0.44 9.89
CA ILE A 43 -3.96 -0.01 11.03
C ILE A 43 -2.62 0.54 10.54
N TRP A 44 -1.91 -0.17 9.64
CA TRP A 44 -0.62 0.33 9.17
C TRP A 44 -0.75 1.61 8.34
N MET A 45 -1.84 1.74 7.54
CA MET A 45 -2.10 2.96 6.79
C MET A 45 -2.43 4.15 7.70
N VAL A 46 -3.24 3.94 8.73
CA VAL A 46 -3.52 4.98 9.73
C VAL A 46 -2.22 5.47 10.38
N ALA A 47 -1.38 4.55 10.83
CA ALA A 47 -0.09 4.90 11.44
C ALA A 47 0.84 5.61 10.45
N GLY A 48 0.99 5.08 9.23
CA GLY A 48 1.90 5.59 8.21
C GLY A 48 1.53 6.99 7.73
N THR A 49 0.25 7.21 7.39
CA THR A 49 -0.19 8.50 6.85
C THR A 49 -0.31 9.58 7.91
N SER A 50 -0.63 9.24 9.17
CA SER A 50 -0.59 10.21 10.25
C SER A 50 0.80 10.84 10.40
N GLY A 51 1.85 10.03 10.31
CA GLY A 51 3.23 10.48 10.34
C GLY A 51 3.67 11.22 9.09
N SER A 52 3.54 10.56 7.94
CA SER A 52 4.11 11.07 6.69
C SER A 52 3.42 12.33 6.17
N ALA A 53 2.09 12.43 6.32
CA ALA A 53 1.32 13.53 5.76
C ALA A 53 1.19 14.75 6.68
N VAL A 54 1.33 14.57 8.00
CA VAL A 54 1.05 15.63 8.97
C VAL A 54 2.14 15.79 10.02
N LEU A 55 2.40 14.74 10.83
CA LEU A 55 3.25 14.88 12.02
C LEU A 55 4.71 15.16 11.68
N LEU A 56 5.26 14.46 10.69
CA LEU A 56 6.65 14.63 10.28
C LEU A 56 6.93 15.96 9.57
N PRO A 57 6.08 16.43 8.62
CA PRO A 57 6.18 17.78 8.09
C PRO A 57 6.12 18.86 9.17
N GLN A 58 5.22 18.75 10.15
CA GLN A 58 5.12 19.68 11.25
C GLN A 58 6.38 19.64 12.14
N ARG A 59 6.94 18.44 12.39
CA ARG A 59 8.16 18.29 13.17
C ARG A 59 9.35 19.04 12.57
N PHE A 60 9.50 19.02 11.24
CA PHE A 60 10.52 19.81 10.56
C PHE A 60 10.35 21.30 10.75
N THR A 61 9.12 21.78 10.75
CA THR A 61 8.81 23.19 11.01
C THR A 61 9.15 23.60 12.45
N GLU A 62 8.82 22.76 13.44
CA GLU A 62 9.12 23.04 14.86
C GLU A 62 10.61 23.03 15.17
N LEU A 63 11.37 22.15 14.53
CA LEU A 63 12.82 22.09 14.70
C LEU A 63 13.55 23.23 13.94
N ASN A 64 12.79 24.14 13.30
CA ASN A 64 13.33 25.24 12.47
C ASN A 64 14.37 24.75 11.43
N ILE A 65 14.13 23.59 10.84
CA ILE A 65 14.99 23.03 9.82
C ILE A 65 14.84 23.87 8.54
N GLY A 66 15.96 24.38 8.02
CA GLY A 66 15.94 25.17 6.78
C GLY A 66 15.37 24.36 5.60
N MET A 67 14.46 24.95 4.83
CA MET A 67 13.81 24.31 3.66
C MET A 67 13.14 22.94 3.97
N PRO A 68 12.20 22.89 4.94
CA PRO A 68 11.62 21.63 5.41
C PRO A 68 10.89 20.87 4.30
N GLU A 69 10.34 21.55 3.28
CA GLU A 69 9.69 20.92 2.12
C GLU A 69 10.70 20.18 1.23
N VAL A 70 11.90 20.73 1.03
CA VAL A 70 12.98 20.07 0.24
C VAL A 70 13.48 18.84 0.99
N ILE A 71 13.60 18.93 2.31
CA ILE A 71 14.05 17.84 3.17
C ILE A 71 13.00 16.72 3.17
N LEU A 72 11.72 17.06 3.25
CA LEU A 72 10.64 16.07 3.16
C LEU A 72 10.69 15.32 1.83
N GLY A 73 10.87 16.03 0.71
CA GLY A 73 11.00 15.42 -0.60
C GLY A 73 12.23 14.51 -0.72
N THR A 74 13.38 14.96 -0.24
CA THR A 74 14.63 14.18 -0.27
C THR A 74 14.50 12.94 0.62
N MET A 75 13.98 13.10 1.82
CA MET A 75 13.74 12.00 2.75
C MET A 75 12.80 10.94 2.16
N ASN A 76 11.70 11.36 1.52
CA ASN A 76 10.77 10.46 0.86
C ASN A 76 11.45 9.75 -0.32
N SER A 77 12.26 10.44 -1.12
CA SER A 77 13.00 9.84 -2.23
C SER A 77 13.99 8.77 -1.76
N VAL A 78 14.78 9.08 -0.73
CA VAL A 78 15.67 8.10 -0.09
C VAL A 78 14.87 6.94 0.49
N GLY A 79 13.76 7.23 1.18
CA GLY A 79 12.86 6.23 1.74
C GLY A 79 12.29 5.28 0.69
N CYS A 80 11.94 5.78 -0.51
CA CYS A 80 11.46 4.95 -1.62
C CYS A 80 12.51 3.94 -2.10
N VAL A 81 13.80 4.33 -2.09
CA VAL A 81 14.90 3.40 -2.43
C VAL A 81 14.96 2.26 -1.40
N PHE A 82 14.94 2.61 -0.10
CA PHE A 82 14.89 1.59 0.97
C PHE A 82 13.64 0.72 0.87
N ALA A 83 12.48 1.30 0.57
CA ALA A 83 11.22 0.58 0.39
C ALA A 83 11.32 -0.45 -0.74
N LEU A 84 11.85 -0.05 -1.92
CA LEU A 84 12.00 -0.93 -3.08
C LEU A 84 12.87 -2.14 -2.77
N PHE A 85 14.08 -1.92 -2.25
CA PHE A 85 15.00 -3.01 -1.92
C PHE A 85 14.43 -3.91 -0.81
N SER A 86 13.86 -3.31 0.24
CA SER A 86 13.28 -4.06 1.34
C SER A 86 12.12 -4.94 0.90
N ASN A 87 11.23 -4.44 0.04
CA ASN A 87 10.09 -5.19 -0.47
C ASN A 87 10.55 -6.48 -1.17
N VAL A 88 11.54 -6.37 -2.06
CA VAL A 88 12.10 -7.50 -2.80
C VAL A 88 12.85 -8.47 -1.87
N ILE A 89 13.74 -7.94 -1.02
CA ILE A 89 14.55 -8.75 -0.12
C ILE A 89 13.67 -9.54 0.84
N PHE A 90 12.73 -8.88 1.53
CA PHE A 90 11.88 -9.55 2.51
C PHE A 90 10.78 -10.41 1.88
N GLY A 91 10.34 -10.09 0.66
CA GLY A 91 9.54 -11.00 -0.16
C GLY A 91 10.28 -12.33 -0.35
N ALA A 92 11.49 -12.28 -0.92
CA ALA A 92 12.31 -13.45 -1.18
C ALA A 92 12.75 -14.19 0.11
N LEU A 93 13.19 -13.45 1.15
CA LEU A 93 13.57 -14.07 2.44
C LEU A 93 12.40 -14.81 3.08
N SER A 94 11.19 -14.24 2.99
CA SER A 94 10.01 -14.90 3.56
C SER A 94 9.62 -16.16 2.80
N ASP A 95 9.97 -16.30 1.51
CA ASP A 95 9.73 -17.52 0.72
C ASP A 95 10.59 -18.69 1.19
N ILE A 96 11.86 -18.42 1.53
CA ILE A 96 12.83 -19.44 1.96
C ILE A 96 12.84 -19.69 3.46
N THR A 97 12.11 -18.89 4.24
CA THR A 97 12.10 -18.98 5.69
C THR A 97 11.45 -20.27 6.16
N ARG A 98 12.14 -20.98 7.06
CA ARG A 98 11.68 -22.20 7.71
C ARG A 98 11.50 -21.94 9.20
N SER A 99 10.25 -21.83 9.66
CA SER A 99 9.91 -21.52 11.03
C SER A 99 8.75 -22.36 11.54
N ARG A 100 8.73 -22.65 12.85
CA ARG A 100 7.59 -23.27 13.53
C ARG A 100 6.31 -22.44 13.49
N PHE A 101 6.44 -21.15 13.21
CA PHE A 101 5.32 -20.22 13.10
C PHE A 101 4.84 -20.02 11.64
N GLY A 102 5.43 -20.75 10.68
CA GLY A 102 5.22 -20.56 9.25
C GLY A 102 6.30 -19.70 8.61
N LYS A 103 6.24 -19.54 7.28
CA LYS A 103 7.26 -18.79 6.53
C LYS A 103 7.04 -17.27 6.55
N ARG A 104 5.79 -16.80 6.62
CA ARG A 104 5.43 -15.37 6.53
C ARG A 104 5.28 -14.68 7.89
N THR A 105 4.73 -15.38 8.86
CA THR A 105 4.39 -14.88 10.21
C THR A 105 5.54 -14.14 10.92
N PRO A 106 6.79 -14.66 10.99
CA PRO A 106 7.87 -13.98 11.71
C PRO A 106 8.22 -12.61 11.13
N TRP A 107 8.18 -12.49 9.79
CA TRP A 107 8.51 -11.25 9.09
C TRP A 107 7.43 -10.17 9.27
N ILE A 108 6.14 -10.56 9.29
CA ILE A 108 5.03 -9.64 9.53
C ILE A 108 5.13 -9.03 10.94
N VAL A 109 5.41 -9.84 11.95
CA VAL A 109 5.53 -9.36 13.34
C VAL A 109 6.80 -8.54 13.53
N ALA A 110 7.95 -9.03 13.07
CA ALA A 110 9.22 -8.33 13.21
C ALA A 110 9.20 -6.98 12.44
N GLY A 111 8.60 -6.96 11.24
CA GLY A 111 8.42 -5.75 10.44
C GLY A 111 7.63 -4.68 11.19
N GLY A 112 6.51 -5.05 11.83
CA GLY A 112 5.73 -4.13 12.66
C GLY A 112 6.52 -3.53 13.82
N LEU A 113 7.30 -4.35 14.53
CA LEU A 113 8.14 -3.91 15.65
C LEU A 113 9.30 -3.01 15.20
N ILE A 114 9.97 -3.36 14.09
CA ILE A 114 11.04 -2.53 13.51
C ILE A 114 10.49 -1.20 13.04
N THR A 115 9.31 -1.19 12.41
CA THR A 115 8.64 0.05 12.00
C THR A 115 8.34 0.93 13.21
N ALA A 116 7.81 0.36 14.28
CA ALA A 116 7.54 1.09 15.52
C ALA A 116 8.81 1.70 16.12
N ALA A 117 9.92 0.95 16.15
CA ALA A 117 11.21 1.45 16.63
C ALA A 117 11.74 2.60 15.76
N GLY A 118 11.66 2.48 14.42
CA GLY A 118 12.01 3.55 13.48
C GLY A 118 11.17 4.81 13.69
N TYR A 119 9.88 4.64 13.96
CA TYR A 119 8.94 5.73 14.21
C TYR A 119 9.28 6.49 15.51
N VAL A 120 9.61 5.76 16.57
CA VAL A 120 10.09 6.34 17.84
C VAL A 120 11.42 7.07 17.62
N LEU A 121 12.37 6.47 16.88
CA LEU A 121 13.65 7.11 16.58
C LEU A 121 13.47 8.40 15.77
N ALA A 122 12.61 8.41 14.76
CA ALA A 122 12.33 9.60 13.96
C ALA A 122 11.76 10.75 14.82
N PHE A 123 10.92 10.44 15.80
CA PHE A 123 10.38 11.45 16.71
C PHE A 123 11.39 11.90 17.77
N SER A 124 12.11 10.98 18.42
CA SER A 124 13.01 11.30 19.52
C SER A 124 14.26 12.06 19.08
N SER A 125 14.62 11.98 17.79
CA SER A 125 15.78 12.67 17.25
C SER A 125 15.49 14.18 17.07
N ALA A 126 16.42 15.00 17.56
CA ALA A 126 16.44 16.44 17.28
C ALA A 126 17.27 16.79 16.04
N GLN A 127 18.10 15.87 15.57
CA GLN A 127 18.98 16.07 14.42
C GLN A 127 18.36 15.46 13.15
N LEU A 128 18.52 16.15 12.02
CA LEU A 128 18.00 15.71 10.73
C LEU A 128 18.44 14.29 10.37
N VAL A 129 19.73 13.95 10.61
CA VAL A 129 20.26 12.60 10.29
C VAL A 129 19.52 11.51 11.04
N GLY A 130 19.19 11.74 12.32
CA GLY A 130 18.45 10.78 13.13
C GLY A 130 16.99 10.63 12.65
N ILE A 131 16.34 11.72 12.24
CA ILE A 131 14.99 11.68 11.69
C ILE A 131 14.96 10.91 10.37
N VAL A 132 15.90 11.20 9.47
CA VAL A 132 16.01 10.50 8.17
C VAL A 132 16.34 9.02 8.37
N ALA A 133 17.27 8.69 9.26
CA ALA A 133 17.61 7.31 9.59
C ALA A 133 16.39 6.56 10.17
N GLY A 134 15.67 7.18 11.11
CA GLY A 134 14.43 6.64 11.65
C GLY A 134 13.40 6.38 10.56
N TRP A 135 13.23 7.30 9.62
CA TRP A 135 12.32 7.13 8.49
C TRP A 135 12.74 6.03 7.52
N CYS A 136 14.03 5.88 7.25
CA CYS A 136 14.54 4.74 6.46
C CYS A 136 14.25 3.41 7.15
N ILE A 137 14.40 3.34 8.48
CA ILE A 137 14.04 2.15 9.26
C ILE A 137 12.53 1.89 9.17
N VAL A 138 11.69 2.92 9.22
CA VAL A 138 10.24 2.80 8.99
C VAL A 138 9.96 2.17 7.63
N GLN A 139 10.60 2.65 6.57
CA GLN A 139 10.40 2.12 5.21
C GLN A 139 10.85 0.66 5.09
N VAL A 140 11.97 0.30 5.71
CA VAL A 140 12.45 -1.09 5.78
C VAL A 140 11.43 -1.96 6.51
N GLY A 141 11.01 -1.57 7.71
CA GLY A 141 10.08 -2.35 8.54
C GLY A 141 8.70 -2.50 7.92
N VAL A 142 8.16 -1.42 7.34
CA VAL A 142 6.87 -1.46 6.64
C VAL A 142 6.91 -2.45 5.48
N ASN A 143 7.94 -2.41 4.64
CA ASN A 143 8.03 -3.33 3.50
C ASN A 143 8.37 -4.77 3.93
N MET A 144 9.13 -4.94 5.02
CA MET A 144 9.35 -6.23 5.67
C MET A 144 8.03 -6.87 6.16
N MET A 145 7.05 -6.05 6.53
CA MET A 145 5.71 -6.48 6.95
C MET A 145 4.77 -6.69 5.75
N ILE A 146 4.75 -5.75 4.79
CA ILE A 146 3.80 -5.74 3.67
C ILE A 146 4.10 -6.85 2.66
N ALA A 147 5.36 -7.04 2.26
CA ALA A 147 5.70 -8.00 1.21
C ALA A 147 5.26 -9.44 1.57
N PRO A 148 5.56 -9.98 2.78
CA PRO A 148 5.03 -11.26 3.19
C PRO A 148 3.51 -11.28 3.36
N ALA A 149 2.89 -10.18 3.85
CA ALA A 149 1.45 -10.12 4.04
C ALA A 149 0.67 -10.19 2.71
N VAL A 150 1.16 -9.49 1.68
CA VAL A 150 0.58 -9.56 0.33
C VAL A 150 0.79 -10.94 -0.28
N ALA A 151 1.94 -11.58 -0.05
CA ALA A 151 2.18 -12.94 -0.52
C ALA A 151 1.23 -13.99 0.09
N VAL A 152 0.64 -13.74 1.27
CA VAL A 152 -0.43 -14.60 1.82
C VAL A 152 -1.65 -14.65 0.90
N LEU A 153 -1.95 -13.59 0.12
CA LEU A 153 -3.05 -13.63 -0.87
C LEU A 153 -2.84 -14.69 -1.95
N SER A 154 -1.62 -14.83 -2.44
CA SER A 154 -1.30 -15.86 -3.44
C SER A 154 -1.09 -17.24 -2.83
N ASP A 155 -0.47 -17.30 -1.64
CA ASP A 155 -0.08 -18.55 -1.01
C ASP A 155 -1.26 -19.30 -0.35
N ARG A 156 -2.24 -18.58 0.20
CA ARG A 156 -3.24 -19.14 1.10
C ARG A 156 -4.69 -18.90 0.68
N ILE A 157 -4.93 -17.99 -0.26
CA ILE A 157 -6.28 -17.67 -0.71
C ILE A 157 -6.55 -18.33 -2.07
N PRO A 158 -7.66 -19.10 -2.22
CA PRO A 158 -8.09 -19.68 -3.49
C PRO A 158 -8.27 -18.61 -4.58
N GLU A 159 -7.98 -18.96 -5.83
CA GLU A 159 -8.03 -18.02 -6.95
C GLU A 159 -9.38 -17.39 -7.16
N ASN A 160 -10.46 -18.16 -7.01
CA ASN A 160 -11.84 -17.70 -7.23
C ASN A 160 -12.29 -16.58 -6.27
N VAL A 161 -11.67 -16.44 -5.10
CA VAL A 161 -12.00 -15.41 -4.10
C VAL A 161 -10.87 -14.41 -3.87
N ARG A 162 -9.69 -14.62 -4.47
CA ARG A 162 -8.50 -13.77 -4.29
C ARG A 162 -8.78 -12.30 -4.64
N GLY A 163 -9.55 -12.04 -5.71
CA GLY A 163 -9.96 -10.70 -6.10
C GLY A 163 -10.77 -9.98 -5.01
N THR A 164 -11.69 -10.69 -4.34
CA THR A 164 -12.47 -10.13 -3.23
C THR A 164 -11.59 -9.74 -2.04
N PHE A 165 -10.62 -10.58 -1.67
CA PHE A 165 -9.69 -10.28 -0.58
C PHE A 165 -8.72 -9.14 -0.95
N SER A 166 -8.30 -9.05 -2.20
CA SER A 166 -7.50 -7.92 -2.71
C SER A 166 -8.30 -6.61 -2.65
N ALA A 167 -9.60 -6.65 -2.96
CA ALA A 167 -10.48 -5.49 -2.84
C ALA A 167 -10.66 -5.04 -1.38
N PHE A 168 -10.81 -5.98 -0.43
CA PHE A 168 -10.83 -5.67 1.00
C PHE A 168 -9.52 -5.04 1.48
N TYR A 169 -8.39 -5.60 1.05
CA TYR A 169 -7.06 -5.05 1.34
C TYR A 169 -6.90 -3.62 0.81
N GLY A 170 -7.21 -3.39 -0.46
CA GLY A 170 -7.08 -2.07 -1.10
C GLY A 170 -8.10 -1.05 -0.58
N GLY A 171 -9.36 -1.45 -0.38
CA GLY A 171 -10.39 -0.59 0.19
C GLY A 171 -10.05 -0.12 1.60
N ALA A 172 -9.53 -1.02 2.44
CA ALA A 172 -9.08 -0.68 3.78
C ALA A 172 -7.88 0.28 3.78
N GLN A 173 -7.00 0.23 2.77
CA GLN A 173 -5.92 1.21 2.61
C GLN A 173 -6.45 2.62 2.35
N ILE A 174 -7.46 2.76 1.50
CA ILE A 174 -8.09 4.07 1.19
C ILE A 174 -8.67 4.67 2.47
N VAL A 175 -9.47 3.90 3.20
CA VAL A 175 -10.06 4.33 4.47
C VAL A 175 -8.97 4.65 5.49
N GLY A 176 -7.96 3.77 5.61
CA GLY A 176 -6.84 3.92 6.54
C GLY A 176 -6.01 5.17 6.27
N SER A 177 -5.74 5.50 5.00
CA SER A 177 -4.96 6.69 4.66
C SER A 177 -5.69 7.97 5.04
N SER A 178 -6.97 8.08 4.76
CA SER A 178 -7.79 9.24 5.15
C SER A 178 -7.94 9.33 6.67
N ALA A 179 -8.22 8.21 7.34
CA ALA A 179 -8.33 8.14 8.80
C ALA A 179 -6.99 8.50 9.49
N GLY A 180 -5.86 8.10 8.90
CA GLY A 180 -4.54 8.43 9.42
C GLY A 180 -4.21 9.91 9.27
N THR A 181 -4.51 10.52 8.13
CA THR A 181 -4.34 11.96 7.94
C THR A 181 -5.24 12.75 8.90
N PHE A 182 -6.49 12.31 9.08
CA PHE A 182 -7.40 12.88 10.09
C PHE A 182 -6.83 12.76 11.52
N LEU A 183 -6.35 11.58 11.90
CA LEU A 183 -5.75 11.35 13.21
C LEU A 183 -4.52 12.22 13.41
N GLY A 184 -3.60 12.26 12.43
CA GLY A 184 -2.41 13.09 12.47
C GLY A 184 -2.72 14.56 12.69
N SER A 185 -3.76 15.09 12.02
CA SER A 185 -4.18 16.49 12.19
C SER A 185 -4.73 16.80 13.60
N LYS A 186 -5.34 15.83 14.29
CA LYS A 186 -5.81 16.00 15.67
C LYS A 186 -4.68 16.07 16.69
N PHE A 187 -3.54 15.46 16.38
CA PHE A 187 -2.36 15.44 17.26
C PHE A 187 -1.24 16.38 16.82
N ILE A 188 -1.52 17.33 15.91
CA ILE A 188 -0.52 18.25 15.39
C ILE A 188 0.06 19.15 16.48
N GLU A 189 -0.75 19.56 17.46
CA GLU A 189 -0.32 20.37 18.62
C GLU A 189 0.31 19.50 19.74
N ASN A 190 0.10 18.19 19.71
CA ASN A 190 0.66 17.24 20.67
C ASN A 190 1.32 16.06 19.93
N MET A 191 2.37 16.37 19.16
CA MET A 191 3.03 15.40 18.28
C MET A 191 3.58 14.20 19.02
N GLY A 192 4.05 14.36 20.29
CA GLY A 192 4.54 13.24 21.10
C GLY A 192 3.51 12.14 21.24
N THR A 193 2.27 12.51 21.57
CA THR A 193 1.15 11.55 21.64
C THR A 193 0.84 10.97 20.28
N GLY A 194 0.84 11.78 19.20
CA GLY A 194 0.58 11.30 17.84
C GLY A 194 1.61 10.26 17.37
N PHE A 195 2.89 10.52 17.61
CA PHE A 195 3.96 9.57 17.28
C PHE A 195 3.90 8.31 18.15
N ALA A 196 3.59 8.43 19.45
CA ALA A 196 3.44 7.27 20.33
C ALA A 196 2.28 6.36 19.89
N ILE A 197 1.13 6.95 19.52
CA ILE A 197 0.00 6.20 18.97
C ILE A 197 0.41 5.53 17.64
N GLY A 198 1.06 6.24 16.73
CA GLY A 198 1.53 5.68 15.46
C GLY A 198 2.49 4.50 15.66
N ALA A 199 3.46 4.62 16.57
CA ALA A 199 4.38 3.54 16.92
C ALA A 199 3.64 2.33 17.51
N ALA A 200 2.70 2.56 18.43
CA ALA A 200 1.88 1.50 19.02
C ALA A 200 1.03 0.79 17.95
N LEU A 201 0.42 1.53 17.03
CA LEU A 201 -0.36 0.97 15.92
C LEU A 201 0.53 0.08 15.03
N PHE A 202 1.75 0.52 14.67
CA PHE A 202 2.67 -0.31 13.89
C PHE A 202 3.07 -1.59 14.64
N ALA A 203 3.42 -1.50 15.91
CA ALA A 203 3.78 -2.66 16.73
C ALA A 203 2.62 -3.67 16.82
N VAL A 204 1.40 -3.18 16.97
CA VAL A 204 0.19 -4.01 17.12
C VAL A 204 -0.23 -4.60 15.78
N THR A 205 -0.01 -3.93 14.64
CA THR A 205 -0.47 -4.37 13.32
C THR A 205 -0.05 -5.81 13.02
N GLY A 206 1.25 -6.12 13.12
CA GLY A 206 1.76 -7.45 12.83
C GLY A 206 1.21 -8.52 13.77
N ILE A 207 1.14 -8.20 15.07
CA ILE A 207 0.68 -9.12 16.12
C ILE A 207 -0.80 -9.44 15.93
N VAL A 208 -1.66 -8.42 15.81
CA VAL A 208 -3.12 -8.58 15.65
C VAL A 208 -3.44 -9.36 14.38
N THR A 209 -2.77 -9.05 13.28
CA THR A 209 -2.99 -9.73 12.01
C THR A 209 -2.71 -11.24 12.13
N VAL A 210 -1.58 -11.58 12.71
CA VAL A 210 -1.17 -12.99 12.88
C VAL A 210 -2.09 -13.74 13.85
N LEU A 211 -2.61 -13.09 14.88
CA LEU A 211 -3.59 -13.70 15.81
C LEU A 211 -4.95 -13.94 15.16
N ILE A 212 -5.38 -13.04 14.28
CA ILE A 212 -6.67 -13.15 13.60
C ILE A 212 -6.60 -14.18 12.46
N TRP A 213 -5.54 -14.17 11.66
CA TRP A 213 -5.40 -15.10 10.55
C TRP A 213 -5.40 -16.56 11.03
N PRO A 214 -5.91 -17.51 10.24
CA PRO A 214 -5.71 -18.91 10.51
C PRO A 214 -4.22 -19.22 10.65
N ARG A 215 -3.86 -20.05 11.63
CA ARG A 215 -2.46 -20.38 11.92
C ARG A 215 -1.78 -20.91 10.66
N GLU A 216 -0.63 -20.38 10.36
CA GLU A 216 0.22 -20.86 9.25
C GLU A 216 0.82 -22.22 9.63
N ARG A 217 0.87 -23.14 8.67
CA ARG A 217 1.50 -24.45 8.92
C ARG A 217 2.99 -24.26 9.16
N SER A 218 3.56 -25.08 10.07
CA SER A 218 5.00 -25.08 10.30
C SER A 218 5.73 -25.45 9.01
N SER A 219 6.55 -24.54 8.50
CA SER A 219 7.41 -24.79 7.36
C SER A 219 8.65 -25.62 7.71
N ALA A 220 8.93 -25.78 9.02
CA ALA A 220 10.00 -26.64 9.51
C ALA A 220 9.66 -28.14 9.39
N ALA A 221 8.37 -28.52 9.44
CA ALA A 221 7.92 -29.91 9.36
C ALA A 221 7.84 -30.47 7.92
N SER A 222 7.85 -29.60 6.90
CA SER A 222 7.81 -29.99 5.48
C SER A 222 9.07 -30.73 5.00
N VAL A 223 10.12 -30.74 5.79
CA VAL A 223 11.40 -31.37 5.44
C VAL A 223 11.37 -32.90 5.60
N ALA A 224 10.49 -33.42 6.47
CA ALA A 224 10.42 -34.87 6.73
C ALA A 224 9.73 -35.66 5.59
N SER A 225 9.04 -35.00 4.66
CA SER A 225 8.29 -35.66 3.58
C SER A 225 8.84 -35.40 2.16
N VAL A 226 9.90 -34.61 2.01
CA VAL A 226 10.50 -34.27 0.71
C VAL A 226 12.04 -34.41 0.78
N GLU A 227 12.51 -35.58 1.19
CA GLU A 227 13.93 -35.95 1.07
C GLU A 227 14.33 -36.44 -0.34
N SER A 228 13.49 -36.23 -1.34
CA SER A 228 13.80 -36.64 -2.71
C SER A 228 13.32 -35.62 -3.76
N SER A 229 13.94 -34.49 -3.82
CA SER A 229 14.31 -33.70 -5.01
C SER A 229 14.63 -32.25 -4.64
N ASP A 230 15.89 -31.87 -4.88
CA ASP A 230 16.41 -30.48 -4.97
C ASP A 230 15.95 -29.46 -3.91
N ALA A 231 16.20 -29.70 -2.66
CA ALA A 231 15.89 -28.80 -1.55
C ALA A 231 17.04 -27.86 -1.20
N THR A 232 17.61 -27.17 -2.15
CA THR A 232 18.36 -25.94 -1.95
C THR A 232 17.84 -24.90 -2.94
N ALA A 233 16.67 -24.34 -2.66
CA ALA A 233 16.26 -23.08 -3.28
C ALA A 233 17.25 -22.00 -2.80
N LYS A 234 18.47 -22.01 -3.36
CA LYS A 234 19.40 -20.89 -3.24
C LYS A 234 18.71 -19.70 -3.91
N LEU A 235 18.66 -18.57 -3.20
CA LEU A 235 18.31 -17.29 -3.82
C LEU A 235 19.23 -17.13 -5.05
N ASP A 236 18.70 -17.40 -6.23
CA ASP A 236 19.41 -17.04 -7.46
C ASP A 236 19.25 -15.53 -7.65
N VAL A 237 20.18 -14.79 -7.04
CA VAL A 237 20.26 -13.32 -7.15
C VAL A 237 20.23 -12.88 -8.62
N LYS A 238 20.77 -13.70 -9.52
CA LYS A 238 20.79 -13.43 -10.96
C LYS A 238 19.39 -13.56 -11.58
N GLN A 239 18.60 -14.55 -11.15
CA GLN A 239 17.21 -14.70 -11.57
C GLN A 239 16.34 -13.57 -10.98
N LEU A 240 16.57 -13.21 -9.72
CA LEU A 240 15.92 -12.08 -9.08
C LEU A 240 16.22 -10.76 -9.80
N LEU A 241 17.50 -10.50 -10.14
CA LEU A 241 17.88 -9.31 -10.92
C LEU A 241 17.31 -9.32 -12.33
N ARG A 242 17.18 -10.50 -12.97
CA ARG A 242 16.54 -10.63 -14.28
C ARG A 242 15.05 -10.30 -14.25
N SER A 243 14.34 -10.58 -13.17
CA SER A 243 12.92 -10.24 -13.05
C SER A 243 12.65 -8.72 -12.99
N PHE A 244 13.69 -7.90 -12.75
CA PHE A 244 13.61 -6.44 -12.83
C PHE A 244 13.86 -5.88 -14.23
N ILE A 245 14.28 -6.73 -15.19
CA ILE A 245 14.51 -6.27 -16.56
C ILE A 245 13.14 -6.06 -17.21
N PRO A 246 12.79 -4.80 -17.58
CA PRO A 246 11.51 -4.55 -18.20
C PRO A 246 11.44 -5.21 -19.59
N PRO A 247 10.24 -5.62 -20.04
CA PRO A 247 10.04 -6.22 -21.35
C PRO A 247 10.45 -5.22 -22.45
N THR A 248 11.16 -5.69 -23.48
CA THR A 248 11.73 -4.83 -24.53
C THR A 248 11.05 -4.96 -25.89
N LYS A 249 10.26 -6.03 -26.12
CA LYS A 249 9.61 -6.26 -27.42
C LYS A 249 8.10 -6.01 -27.34
N ASN A 250 7.57 -5.33 -28.35
CA ASN A 250 6.12 -5.03 -28.52
C ASN A 250 5.42 -4.41 -27.29
N CYS A 251 6.12 -3.60 -26.47
CA CYS A 251 5.67 -3.13 -25.18
C CYS A 251 5.26 -1.64 -25.18
N ARG A 252 4.96 -1.06 -26.36
CA ARG A 252 4.63 0.37 -26.46
C ARG A 252 3.44 0.76 -25.56
N ASP A 253 2.35 0.00 -25.59
CA ASP A 253 1.16 0.28 -24.79
C ASP A 253 1.43 0.14 -23.30
N PHE A 254 2.24 -0.84 -22.89
CA PHE A 254 2.70 -1.02 -21.53
C PHE A 254 3.48 0.21 -21.03
N TYR A 255 4.46 0.72 -21.81
CA TYR A 255 5.23 1.89 -21.41
C TYR A 255 4.41 3.17 -21.39
N LEU A 256 3.45 3.33 -22.31
CA LEU A 256 2.54 4.47 -22.30
C LEU A 256 1.63 4.45 -21.07
N ALA A 257 1.10 3.29 -20.69
CA ALA A 257 0.29 3.13 -19.48
C ALA A 257 1.13 3.38 -18.21
N LEU A 258 2.35 2.83 -18.14
CA LEU A 258 3.27 3.04 -17.03
C LEU A 258 3.65 4.51 -16.86
N MET A 259 3.96 5.21 -17.97
CA MET A 259 4.30 6.63 -17.94
C MET A 259 3.10 7.48 -17.54
N GLY A 260 1.90 7.19 -18.07
CA GLY A 260 0.67 7.85 -17.66
C GLY A 260 0.40 7.70 -16.18
N ARG A 261 0.56 6.50 -15.63
CA ARG A 261 0.43 6.22 -14.20
C ARG A 261 1.46 6.98 -13.37
N LEU A 262 2.72 6.99 -13.78
CA LEU A 262 3.80 7.70 -13.10
C LEU A 262 3.51 9.20 -13.02
N LEU A 263 3.14 9.83 -14.15
CA LEU A 263 2.83 11.26 -14.19
C LEU A 263 1.63 11.62 -13.32
N LEU A 264 0.58 10.79 -13.33
CA LEU A 264 -0.63 11.03 -12.54
C LEU A 264 -0.35 10.91 -11.04
N ILE A 265 0.32 9.83 -10.61
CA ILE A 265 0.68 9.62 -9.21
C ILE A 265 1.62 10.75 -8.75
N LEU A 266 2.56 11.18 -9.58
CA LEU A 266 3.45 12.30 -9.29
C LEU A 266 2.64 13.58 -9.07
N GLY A 267 1.75 13.94 -10.01
CA GLY A 267 0.90 15.14 -9.90
C GLY A 267 0.01 15.11 -8.65
N TRP A 268 -0.62 13.98 -8.34
CA TRP A 268 -1.40 13.81 -7.12
C TRP A 268 -0.56 14.01 -5.85
N ASN A 269 0.62 13.39 -5.78
CA ASN A 269 1.49 13.48 -4.60
C ASN A 269 2.11 14.86 -4.42
N MET A 270 2.25 15.69 -5.48
CA MET A 270 2.70 17.07 -5.37
C MET A 270 1.81 17.93 -4.47
N ILE A 271 0.50 17.70 -4.48
CA ILE A 271 -0.42 18.42 -3.60
C ILE A 271 -0.63 17.64 -2.30
N SER A 272 -1.01 16.36 -2.37
CA SER A 272 -1.37 15.58 -1.17
C SER A 272 -0.20 15.34 -0.22
N GLY A 273 1.01 15.17 -0.74
CA GLY A 273 2.21 14.98 0.08
C GLY A 273 2.71 16.27 0.75
N TYR A 274 2.38 17.43 0.20
CA TYR A 274 2.81 18.73 0.72
C TYR A 274 1.65 19.58 1.25
N GLN A 275 0.47 19.00 1.43
CA GLN A 275 -0.76 19.71 1.81
C GLN A 275 -0.60 20.59 3.05
N LEU A 276 0.17 20.16 4.06
CA LEU A 276 0.41 20.95 5.27
C LEU A 276 1.21 22.21 4.96
N TYR A 277 2.29 22.09 4.17
CA TYR A 277 3.08 23.25 3.77
C TYR A 277 2.33 24.21 2.85
N ILE A 278 1.48 23.67 1.96
CA ILE A 278 0.60 24.48 1.10
C ILE A 278 -0.34 25.31 1.98
N LEU A 279 -1.00 24.70 2.97
CA LEU A 279 -1.91 25.40 3.87
C LEU A 279 -1.19 26.45 4.73
N GLN A 280 -0.04 26.13 5.30
CA GLN A 280 0.69 27.03 6.19
C GLN A 280 1.44 28.13 5.43
N LYS A 281 2.19 27.79 4.37
CA LYS A 281 3.09 28.74 3.70
C LYS A 281 2.45 29.45 2.51
N TYR A 282 1.64 28.75 1.71
CA TYR A 282 1.03 29.32 0.51
C TYR A 282 -0.34 29.95 0.80
N CYS A 283 -1.18 29.26 1.59
CA CYS A 283 -2.47 29.82 2.01
C CYS A 283 -2.38 30.71 3.27
N GLY A 284 -1.24 30.73 3.97
CA GLY A 284 -1.02 31.57 5.15
C GLY A 284 -1.83 31.19 6.39
N LEU A 285 -2.30 29.96 6.49
CA LEU A 285 -3.12 29.50 7.61
C LEU A 285 -2.27 29.20 8.85
N SER A 286 -2.84 29.41 10.03
CA SER A 286 -2.23 28.97 11.28
C SER A 286 -2.10 27.46 11.35
N VAL A 287 -1.26 26.92 12.24
CA VAL A 287 -1.13 25.48 12.47
C VAL A 287 -2.48 24.85 12.79
N LYS A 288 -3.27 25.50 13.65
CA LYS A 288 -4.60 25.03 14.08
C LYS A 288 -5.60 25.02 12.92
N ASP A 289 -5.65 26.09 12.12
CA ASP A 289 -6.57 26.18 10.98
C ASP A 289 -6.16 25.21 9.87
N SER A 290 -4.86 25.00 9.66
CA SER A 290 -4.34 23.99 8.74
C SER A 290 -4.75 22.58 9.17
N ALA A 291 -4.63 22.26 10.46
CA ALA A 291 -5.08 20.98 11.02
C ALA A 291 -6.58 20.75 10.85
N ALA A 292 -7.40 21.77 11.14
CA ALA A 292 -8.84 21.71 10.93
C ALA A 292 -9.22 21.49 9.47
N THR A 293 -8.52 22.21 8.56
CA THR A 293 -8.70 22.05 7.10
C THR A 293 -8.30 20.65 6.63
N ILE A 294 -7.15 20.11 7.07
CA ILE A 294 -6.70 18.75 6.76
C ILE A 294 -7.70 17.70 7.27
N SER A 295 -8.22 17.88 8.49
CA SER A 295 -9.27 17.01 9.05
C SER A 295 -10.48 16.95 8.11
N THR A 296 -10.97 18.11 7.68
CA THR A 296 -12.14 18.23 6.81
C THR A 296 -11.84 17.61 5.41
N MET A 297 -10.69 17.94 4.83
CA MET A 297 -10.22 17.36 3.57
C MET A 297 -10.16 15.82 3.62
N SER A 298 -9.68 15.27 4.74
CA SER A 298 -9.56 13.81 4.91
C SER A 298 -10.92 13.13 4.92
N VAL A 299 -11.92 13.72 5.56
CA VAL A 299 -13.30 13.20 5.56
C VAL A 299 -13.92 13.31 4.17
N ILE A 300 -13.78 14.46 3.50
CA ILE A 300 -14.26 14.66 2.13
C ILE A 300 -13.63 13.62 1.19
N SER A 301 -12.29 13.50 1.22
CA SER A 301 -11.56 12.54 0.37
C SER A 301 -12.00 11.11 0.65
N MET A 302 -12.17 10.71 1.92
CA MET A 302 -12.60 9.36 2.27
C MET A 302 -13.95 9.02 1.64
N VAL A 303 -14.94 9.89 1.83
CA VAL A 303 -16.30 9.66 1.30
C VAL A 303 -16.29 9.63 -0.22
N VAL A 304 -15.65 10.62 -0.83
CA VAL A 304 -15.63 10.75 -2.30
C VAL A 304 -14.86 9.62 -2.96
N LEU A 305 -13.69 9.22 -2.43
CA LEU A 305 -12.90 8.10 -2.94
C LEU A 305 -13.67 6.78 -2.87
N ILE A 306 -14.36 6.49 -1.77
CA ILE A 306 -15.15 5.27 -1.62
C ILE A 306 -16.29 5.27 -2.64
N VAL A 307 -17.10 6.34 -2.69
CA VAL A 307 -18.25 6.42 -3.59
C VAL A 307 -17.84 6.32 -5.05
N THR A 308 -16.83 7.07 -5.46
CA THR A 308 -16.38 7.08 -6.87
C THR A 308 -15.73 5.76 -7.28
N SER A 309 -14.92 5.12 -6.42
CA SER A 309 -14.34 3.82 -6.74
C SER A 309 -15.39 2.70 -6.80
N MET A 310 -16.42 2.73 -5.94
CA MET A 310 -17.52 1.76 -5.99
C MET A 310 -18.36 1.88 -7.26
N VAL A 311 -18.51 3.08 -7.81
CA VAL A 311 -19.31 3.34 -9.02
C VAL A 311 -18.48 3.09 -10.29
N SER A 312 -17.22 3.52 -10.31
CA SER A 312 -16.41 3.51 -11.54
C SER A 312 -15.95 2.10 -11.95
N GLY A 313 -15.72 1.18 -11.03
CA GLY A 313 -15.37 -0.20 -11.34
C GLY A 313 -16.47 -0.90 -12.19
N PRO A 314 -17.69 -1.08 -11.66
CA PRO A 314 -18.78 -1.68 -12.41
C PRO A 314 -19.16 -0.92 -13.69
N LEU A 315 -19.04 0.42 -13.68
CA LEU A 315 -19.29 1.24 -14.87
C LEU A 315 -18.26 0.94 -15.97
N SER A 316 -16.99 0.81 -15.60
CA SER A 316 -15.92 0.44 -16.53
C SER A 316 -16.15 -0.93 -17.17
N ASP A 317 -16.57 -1.90 -16.38
CA ASP A 317 -16.82 -3.26 -16.85
C ASP A 317 -18.03 -3.30 -17.80
N ARG A 318 -19.09 -2.52 -17.52
CA ARG A 318 -20.27 -2.42 -18.40
C ARG A 318 -19.97 -1.73 -19.72
N LEU A 319 -19.20 -0.65 -19.69
CA LEU A 319 -18.89 0.13 -20.88
C LEU A 319 -17.79 -0.51 -21.74
N GLN A 320 -17.00 -1.45 -21.20
CA GLN A 320 -15.85 -2.08 -21.87
C GLN A 320 -14.84 -1.07 -22.46
N ARG A 321 -14.77 0.14 -21.88
CA ARG A 321 -13.94 1.26 -22.34
C ARG A 321 -13.04 1.80 -21.23
N ARG A 322 -12.16 0.93 -20.69
CA ARG A 322 -11.27 1.26 -19.57
C ARG A 322 -10.41 2.50 -19.82
N LYS A 323 -9.84 2.62 -21.04
CA LYS A 323 -9.00 3.77 -21.44
C LYS A 323 -9.74 5.12 -21.30
N VAL A 324 -11.02 5.17 -21.66
CA VAL A 324 -11.84 6.41 -21.60
C VAL A 324 -12.10 6.81 -20.14
N ILE A 325 -12.43 5.86 -19.28
CA ILE A 325 -12.73 6.13 -17.87
C ILE A 325 -11.48 6.60 -17.12
N VAL A 326 -10.34 5.98 -17.41
CA VAL A 326 -9.03 6.41 -16.88
C VAL A 326 -8.70 7.82 -17.34
N ALA A 327 -8.95 8.16 -18.62
CA ALA A 327 -8.73 9.51 -19.15
C ALA A 327 -9.65 10.56 -18.47
N ILE A 328 -10.92 10.24 -18.27
CA ILE A 328 -11.88 11.12 -17.55
C ILE A 328 -11.40 11.34 -16.11
N GLY A 329 -11.02 10.26 -15.38
CA GLY A 329 -10.47 10.37 -14.03
C GLY A 329 -9.24 11.28 -13.99
N SER A 330 -8.32 11.13 -14.95
CA SER A 330 -7.12 11.95 -15.05
C SER A 330 -7.42 13.43 -15.29
N VAL A 331 -8.39 13.76 -16.14
CA VAL A 331 -8.82 15.14 -16.37
C VAL A 331 -9.45 15.74 -15.10
N ILE A 332 -10.28 14.98 -14.38
CA ILE A 332 -10.88 15.44 -13.12
C ILE A 332 -9.80 15.69 -12.06
N ILE A 333 -8.77 14.81 -11.98
CA ILE A 333 -7.61 15.05 -11.11
C ILE A 333 -6.89 16.33 -11.49
N ALA A 334 -6.62 16.54 -12.77
CA ALA A 334 -5.92 17.74 -13.25
C ALA A 334 -6.68 19.03 -12.89
N ILE A 335 -8.01 19.03 -13.04
CA ILE A 335 -8.86 20.15 -12.60
C ILE A 335 -8.75 20.33 -11.09
N GLY A 336 -8.88 19.24 -10.30
CA GLY A 336 -8.76 19.30 -8.85
C GLY A 336 -7.42 19.87 -8.38
N VAL A 337 -6.31 19.39 -8.97
CA VAL A 337 -4.94 19.85 -8.67
C VAL A 337 -4.73 21.33 -9.03
N ALA A 338 -5.38 21.82 -10.08
CA ALA A 338 -5.28 23.23 -10.48
C ALA A 338 -6.03 24.20 -9.54
N ILE A 339 -7.08 23.75 -8.83
CA ILE A 339 -7.91 24.63 -7.99
C ILE A 339 -7.09 25.41 -6.94
N PRO A 340 -6.20 24.82 -6.15
CA PRO A 340 -5.41 25.56 -5.17
C PRO A 340 -4.52 26.67 -5.78
N CYS A 341 -4.15 26.54 -7.06
CA CYS A 341 -3.36 27.58 -7.76
C CYS A 341 -4.18 28.87 -7.98
N PHE A 342 -5.50 28.72 -8.19
CA PHE A 342 -6.41 29.88 -8.42
C PHE A 342 -7.11 30.33 -7.14
N MET A 343 -7.24 29.43 -6.17
CA MET A 343 -7.89 29.67 -4.88
C MET A 343 -6.97 29.26 -3.72
N PRO A 344 -5.96 30.10 -3.37
CA PRO A 344 -4.99 29.79 -2.32
C PRO A 344 -5.60 30.01 -0.92
N ASN A 345 -6.59 29.21 -0.57
CA ASN A 345 -7.29 29.26 0.71
C ASN A 345 -7.80 27.87 1.12
N ALA A 346 -8.36 27.77 2.34
CA ALA A 346 -8.91 26.53 2.87
C ALA A 346 -9.97 25.90 1.95
N LEU A 347 -10.86 26.72 1.37
CA LEU A 347 -11.91 26.26 0.47
C LEU A 347 -11.32 25.62 -0.81
N GLY A 348 -10.31 26.26 -1.42
CA GLY A 348 -9.63 25.70 -2.60
C GLY A 348 -9.01 24.34 -2.31
N MET A 349 -8.42 24.15 -1.14
CA MET A 349 -7.87 22.85 -0.72
C MET A 349 -8.97 21.82 -0.43
N MET A 350 -10.11 22.22 0.12
CA MET A 350 -11.28 21.32 0.30
C MET A 350 -11.88 20.91 -1.04
N LEU A 351 -11.95 21.82 -2.02
CA LEU A 351 -12.41 21.53 -3.37
C LEU A 351 -11.43 20.58 -4.10
N PHE A 352 -10.12 20.76 -3.92
CA PHE A 352 -9.13 19.79 -4.37
C PHE A 352 -9.40 18.39 -3.78
N ALA A 353 -9.66 18.30 -2.47
CA ALA A 353 -9.96 17.05 -1.80
C ALA A 353 -11.24 16.38 -2.36
N GLY A 354 -12.27 17.15 -2.71
CA GLY A 354 -13.51 16.67 -3.30
C GLY A 354 -13.34 16.30 -4.78
N ILE A 355 -12.98 17.25 -5.61
CA ILE A 355 -12.93 17.08 -7.07
C ILE A 355 -11.73 16.20 -7.48
N GLY A 356 -10.55 16.54 -6.99
CA GLY A 356 -9.35 15.74 -7.24
C GLY A 356 -9.47 14.32 -6.67
N GLY A 357 -10.04 14.18 -5.46
CA GLY A 357 -10.36 12.91 -4.83
C GLY A 357 -11.32 12.07 -5.65
N ALA A 358 -12.36 12.68 -6.26
CA ALA A 358 -13.27 11.98 -7.16
C ALA A 358 -12.54 11.40 -8.38
N GLY A 359 -11.72 12.21 -9.03
CA GLY A 359 -10.89 11.78 -10.14
C GLY A 359 -9.94 10.65 -9.75
N TYR A 360 -9.29 10.75 -8.57
CA TYR A 360 -8.38 9.73 -8.07
C TYR A 360 -9.10 8.41 -7.75
N GLY A 361 -10.30 8.46 -7.18
CA GLY A 361 -11.12 7.28 -6.94
C GLY A 361 -11.55 6.56 -8.22
N ILE A 362 -11.95 7.32 -9.25
CA ILE A 362 -12.26 6.78 -10.58
C ILE A 362 -11.02 6.12 -11.19
N TYR A 363 -9.89 6.81 -11.13
CA TYR A 363 -8.63 6.34 -11.69
C TYR A 363 -8.17 5.04 -11.03
N ILE A 364 -8.04 5.00 -9.70
CA ILE A 364 -7.45 3.87 -8.99
C ILE A 364 -8.28 2.58 -9.13
N ALA A 365 -9.61 2.71 -9.28
CA ALA A 365 -10.49 1.56 -9.45
C ALA A 365 -10.31 0.87 -10.81
N VAL A 366 -9.93 1.61 -11.85
CA VAL A 366 -9.86 1.10 -13.24
C VAL A 366 -8.42 0.88 -13.72
N ASP A 367 -7.47 1.67 -13.21
CA ASP A 367 -6.06 1.64 -13.63
C ASP A 367 -5.40 0.27 -13.44
N GLN A 368 -5.67 -0.42 -12.33
CA GLN A 368 -5.10 -1.76 -12.10
C GLN A 368 -5.55 -2.77 -13.15
N ALA A 369 -6.82 -2.72 -13.53
CA ALA A 369 -7.36 -3.59 -14.56
C ALA A 369 -6.79 -3.24 -15.95
N LEU A 370 -6.63 -1.94 -16.24
CA LEU A 370 -6.01 -1.47 -17.47
C LEU A 370 -4.55 -1.93 -17.59
N ASN A 371 -3.79 -1.86 -16.50
CA ASN A 371 -2.38 -2.30 -16.49
C ASN A 371 -2.24 -3.81 -16.76
N VAL A 372 -3.18 -4.62 -16.27
CA VAL A 372 -3.21 -6.07 -16.56
C VAL A 372 -3.50 -6.32 -18.04
N ASP A 373 -4.42 -5.56 -18.65
CA ASP A 373 -4.80 -5.72 -20.05
C ASP A 373 -3.66 -5.39 -21.04
N VAL A 374 -2.69 -4.55 -20.63
CA VAL A 374 -1.56 -4.13 -21.49
C VAL A 374 -0.27 -4.89 -21.19
N LEU A 375 -0.30 -5.87 -20.25
CA LEU A 375 0.86 -6.75 -20.04
C LEU A 375 1.10 -7.59 -21.28
N PRO A 376 2.37 -7.69 -21.76
CA PRO A 376 2.70 -8.59 -22.86
C PRO A 376 2.38 -10.04 -22.45
N SER A 377 1.80 -10.82 -23.38
CA SER A 377 1.56 -12.25 -23.17
C SER A 377 2.88 -12.97 -22.93
N GLN A 378 2.93 -13.90 -21.98
CA GLN A 378 4.15 -14.69 -21.67
C GLN A 378 4.56 -15.66 -22.79
N GLU A 379 3.86 -15.67 -23.92
CA GLU A 379 4.08 -16.59 -25.05
C GLU A 379 4.95 -15.98 -26.18
N GLU A 380 5.47 -14.77 -26.02
CA GLU A 380 6.45 -14.12 -26.91
C GLU A 380 7.74 -13.73 -26.13
#